data_1f43a3b42ef40abc02545fa8e014fcc8
#
_entry.id   1f43a3b42ef40abc02545fa8e014fcc8
#
_cell.length_a   1.000
_cell.length_b   1.000
_cell.length_c   1.000
_cell.angle_alpha   90.00
_cell.angle_beta   90.00
_cell.angle_gamma   90.00
#
_symmetry.space_group_name_H-M   'P 1'
#
loop_
_entity.id
_entity.type
_entity.pdbx_description
1 polymer ?
#
loop_
_entity_poly.entity_id
_entity_poly.type
_entity_poly.pdbx_seq_one_letter_code
_entity_poly.pdbx_strand_id
1 'polypeptide(L)'
;VRFRVDGDCFEYMKIPPSYRRAIVSRLKIMASLDIAERRKPQDGKIKFKIGENKEIELRVATIPTAGYNEDVVMRILAASEPLPVDKMGFSERNLREIKSIAEKPYGIILCVGPTGSGKTTTLHSVLGYINTPDIKIWTAEDPVEITQYGLRQVQVHSKIGFTFAAAM
;
A
#
# COMPACT_ATOMS: atom_id res chain seq x y z
N VAL A 1 16.96 -16.81 -0.82
CA VAL A 1 15.62 -16.21 -0.93
C VAL A 1 14.63 -17.12 -0.24
N ARG A 2 13.77 -16.53 0.57
CA ARG A 2 12.68 -17.24 1.27
C ARG A 2 11.36 -16.58 0.93
N PHE A 3 10.32 -17.36 0.82
CA PHE A 3 8.95 -16.87 0.76
C PHE A 3 8.25 -17.15 2.09
N ARG A 4 7.31 -16.27 2.45
CA ARG A 4 6.37 -16.49 3.55
C ARG A 4 4.96 -16.60 2.97
N VAL A 5 4.31 -17.72 3.25
CA VAL A 5 2.91 -17.98 2.87
C VAL A 5 2.19 -18.45 4.14
N ASP A 6 1.06 -17.86 4.46
CA ASP A 6 0.21 -18.18 5.63
C ASP A 6 0.98 -18.23 6.97
N GLY A 7 1.99 -17.37 7.10
CA GLY A 7 2.81 -17.28 8.32
C GLY A 7 4.09 -18.10 8.29
N ASP A 8 4.19 -19.12 7.44
CA ASP A 8 5.33 -20.02 7.36
C ASP A 8 6.34 -19.60 6.29
N CYS A 9 7.63 -19.71 6.63
CA CYS A 9 8.73 -19.40 5.74
C CYS A 9 9.33 -20.66 5.14
N PHE A 10 9.50 -20.70 3.82
CA PHE A 10 10.23 -21.76 3.13
C PHE A 10 11.33 -21.20 2.22
N GLU A 11 12.40 -21.97 2.07
CA GLU A 11 13.50 -21.61 1.18
C GLU A 11 13.11 -21.87 -0.26
N TYR A 12 13.19 -20.82 -1.10
CA TYR A 12 12.89 -20.90 -2.53
C TYR A 12 14.17 -21.16 -3.35
N MET A 13 15.20 -20.36 -3.09
CA MET A 13 16.49 -20.53 -3.78
C MET A 13 17.66 -19.98 -2.97
N LYS A 14 18.83 -20.55 -3.20
CA LYS A 14 20.12 -20.02 -2.72
C LYS A 14 20.79 -19.23 -3.83
N ILE A 15 21.24 -18.03 -3.48
CA ILE A 15 21.98 -17.16 -4.41
C ILE A 15 23.42 -17.08 -3.91
N PRO A 16 24.43 -17.20 -4.78
CA PRO A 16 25.82 -17.05 -4.38
C PRO A 16 26.07 -15.70 -3.71
N PRO A 17 26.86 -15.67 -2.62
CA PRO A 17 27.12 -14.43 -1.84
C PRO A 17 27.70 -13.29 -2.67
N SER A 18 28.41 -13.58 -3.77
CA SER A 18 28.96 -12.59 -4.71
C SER A 18 27.92 -11.68 -5.33
N TYR A 19 26.68 -12.14 -5.47
CA TYR A 19 25.59 -11.35 -6.06
C TYR A 19 24.84 -10.49 -5.04
N ARG A 20 25.11 -10.65 -3.72
CA ARG A 20 24.35 -9.97 -2.66
C ARG A 20 24.22 -8.47 -2.90
N ARG A 21 25.36 -7.78 -3.10
CA ARG A 21 25.38 -6.33 -3.28
C ARG A 21 24.68 -5.89 -4.56
N ALA A 22 24.91 -6.60 -5.64
CA ALA A 22 24.31 -6.29 -6.94
C ALA A 22 22.76 -6.40 -6.89
N ILE A 23 22.24 -7.45 -6.27
CA ILE A 23 20.80 -7.64 -6.12
C ILE A 23 20.18 -6.53 -5.26
N VAL A 24 20.77 -6.24 -4.10
CA VAL A 24 20.25 -5.17 -3.22
C VAL A 24 20.27 -3.83 -3.93
N SER A 25 21.38 -3.47 -4.60
CA SER A 25 21.47 -2.23 -5.37
C SER A 25 20.41 -2.17 -6.47
N ARG A 26 20.17 -3.27 -7.18
CA ARG A 26 19.15 -3.34 -8.24
C ARG A 26 17.74 -3.14 -7.66
N LEU A 27 17.44 -3.79 -6.55
CA LEU A 27 16.15 -3.62 -5.87
C LEU A 27 15.94 -2.19 -5.38
N LYS A 28 17.00 -1.56 -4.83
CA LYS A 28 16.95 -0.15 -4.44
C LYS A 28 16.65 0.77 -5.62
N ILE A 29 17.31 0.57 -6.77
CA ILE A 29 17.04 1.34 -7.99
C ILE A 29 15.58 1.18 -8.41
N MET A 30 15.09 -0.06 -8.47
CA MET A 30 13.71 -0.35 -8.87
C MET A 30 12.68 0.25 -7.91
N ALA A 31 13.03 0.36 -6.62
CA ALA A 31 12.17 0.95 -5.58
C ALA A 31 12.38 2.46 -5.39
N SER A 32 13.21 3.11 -6.21
CA SER A 32 13.60 4.52 -6.09
C SER A 32 14.23 4.88 -4.75
N LEU A 33 15.04 3.95 -4.20
CA LEU A 33 15.77 4.13 -2.95
C LEU A 33 17.21 4.58 -3.21
N ASP A 34 17.82 5.20 -2.20
CA ASP A 34 19.22 5.63 -2.26
C ASP A 34 20.16 4.43 -2.13
N ILE A 35 20.93 4.16 -3.20
CA ILE A 35 21.93 3.08 -3.26
C ILE A 35 23.18 3.38 -2.43
N ALA A 36 23.50 4.64 -2.20
CA ALA A 36 24.67 5.05 -1.43
C ALA A 36 24.43 4.91 0.08
N GLU A 37 23.21 5.17 0.55
CA GLU A 37 22.87 5.05 1.97
C GLU A 37 22.58 3.58 2.34
N ARG A 38 23.46 2.99 3.17
CA ARG A 38 23.38 1.60 3.62
C ARG A 38 23.29 1.45 5.14
N ARG A 39 23.28 2.56 5.86
CA ARG A 39 23.29 2.60 7.33
C ARG A 39 21.90 2.82 7.91
N LYS A 40 20.95 3.23 7.08
CA LYS A 40 19.59 3.53 7.49
C LYS A 40 18.59 2.63 6.79
N PRO A 41 17.52 2.21 7.46
CA PRO A 41 16.41 1.53 6.81
C PRO A 41 15.78 2.45 5.76
N GLN A 42 15.35 1.85 4.65
CA GLN A 42 14.66 2.55 3.58
C GLN A 42 13.43 1.74 3.15
N ASP A 43 12.38 2.44 2.80
CA ASP A 43 11.12 1.88 2.29
C ASP A 43 10.81 2.46 0.92
N GLY A 44 10.31 1.61 0.03
CA GLY A 44 9.90 2.00 -1.32
C GLY A 44 8.94 1.01 -1.93
N LYS A 45 8.61 1.23 -3.19
CA LYS A 45 7.67 0.41 -3.95
C LYS A 45 8.23 0.08 -5.32
N ILE A 46 7.97 -1.13 -5.78
CA ILE A 46 8.28 -1.57 -7.15
C ILE A 46 6.96 -1.94 -7.83
N LYS A 47 6.66 -1.34 -8.96
CA LYS A 47 5.58 -1.78 -9.83
C LYS A 47 6.11 -2.79 -10.83
N PHE A 48 5.46 -3.92 -10.92
CA PHE A 48 5.86 -5.03 -11.79
C PHE A 48 4.70 -5.45 -12.67
N LYS A 49 4.92 -5.48 -13.98
CA LYS A 49 3.93 -6.00 -14.93
C LYS A 49 4.16 -7.49 -15.15
N ILE A 50 3.12 -8.29 -14.95
CA ILE A 50 3.11 -9.72 -15.24
C ILE A 50 2.15 -9.95 -16.41
N GLY A 51 2.72 -10.27 -17.60
CA GLY A 51 1.90 -10.39 -18.80
C GLY A 51 1.30 -9.06 -19.25
N GLU A 52 0.26 -9.13 -20.09
CA GLU A 52 -0.30 -7.94 -20.73
C GLU A 52 -1.20 -7.10 -19.81
N ASN A 53 -1.88 -7.72 -18.83
CA ASN A 53 -2.96 -7.06 -18.07
C ASN A 53 -2.84 -7.14 -16.55
N LYS A 54 -1.73 -7.65 -16.00
CA LYS A 54 -1.61 -7.78 -14.54
C LYS A 54 -0.43 -6.96 -14.02
N GLU A 55 -0.73 -5.90 -13.28
CA GLU A 55 0.27 -5.19 -12.49
C GLU A 55 0.29 -5.72 -11.05
N ILE A 56 1.49 -5.91 -10.53
CA ILE A 56 1.73 -6.22 -9.12
C ILE A 56 2.57 -5.10 -8.54
N GLU A 57 2.20 -4.63 -7.37
CA GLU A 57 3.01 -3.72 -6.59
C GLU A 57 3.70 -4.50 -5.46
N LEU A 58 5.01 -4.27 -5.32
CA LEU A 58 5.81 -4.81 -4.24
C LEU A 58 6.21 -3.67 -3.30
N ARG A 59 5.86 -3.75 -2.03
CA ARG A 59 6.47 -2.91 -1.01
C ARG A 59 7.82 -3.49 -0.64
N VAL A 60 8.87 -2.67 -0.68
CA VAL A 60 10.25 -3.07 -0.43
C VAL A 60 10.75 -2.34 0.80
N ALA A 61 11.28 -3.07 1.77
CA ALA A 61 11.99 -2.52 2.90
C ALA A 61 13.43 -3.04 2.89
N THR A 62 14.41 -2.14 3.00
CA THR A 62 15.81 -2.50 3.20
C THR A 62 16.22 -2.19 4.62
N ILE A 63 16.90 -3.13 5.27
CA ILE A 63 17.33 -3.03 6.68
C ILE A 63 18.81 -3.31 6.77
N PRO A 64 19.61 -2.38 7.32
CA PRO A 64 21.02 -2.62 7.60
C PRO A 64 21.22 -3.79 8.56
N THR A 65 22.18 -4.66 8.24
CA THR A 65 22.57 -5.80 9.08
C THR A 65 24.08 -5.78 9.36
N ALA A 66 24.55 -6.64 10.25
CA ALA A 66 25.95 -6.73 10.61
C ALA A 66 26.86 -6.92 9.38
N GLY A 67 28.06 -6.32 9.41
CA GLY A 67 29.05 -6.40 8.34
C GLY A 67 28.73 -5.53 7.13
N TYR A 68 28.02 -4.42 7.32
CA TYR A 68 27.62 -3.49 6.25
C TYR A 68 26.79 -4.15 5.13
N ASN A 69 26.07 -5.18 5.48
CA ASN A 69 25.11 -5.84 4.60
C ASN A 69 23.71 -5.22 4.78
N GLU A 70 22.84 -5.52 3.85
CA GLU A 70 21.45 -5.13 3.94
C GLU A 70 20.57 -6.36 3.71
N ASP A 71 19.53 -6.50 4.51
CA ASP A 71 18.46 -7.43 4.26
C ASP A 71 17.33 -6.73 3.50
N VAL A 72 16.64 -7.45 2.65
CA VAL A 72 15.54 -6.91 1.86
C VAL A 72 14.30 -7.75 2.08
N VAL A 73 13.25 -7.10 2.53
CA VAL A 73 11.92 -7.70 2.69
C VAL A 73 10.99 -7.11 1.66
N MET A 74 10.33 -7.97 0.90
CA MET A 74 9.34 -7.55 -0.10
C MET A 74 7.98 -8.14 0.25
N ARG A 75 6.96 -7.30 0.26
CA ARG A 75 5.56 -7.72 0.40
C ARG A 75 4.84 -7.50 -0.92
N ILE A 76 4.22 -8.55 -1.41
CA ILE A 76 3.34 -8.45 -2.58
C ILE A 76 2.05 -7.78 -2.13
N LEU A 77 1.76 -6.64 -2.73
CA LEU A 77 0.48 -5.97 -2.58
C LEU A 77 -0.36 -6.44 -3.77
N ALA A 78 -1.40 -7.21 -3.48
CA ALA A 78 -2.35 -7.53 -4.53
C ALA A 78 -2.99 -6.22 -5.01
N ALA A 79 -2.91 -5.94 -6.30
CA ALA A 79 -3.72 -4.89 -6.92
C ALA A 79 -5.18 -5.39 -6.90
N SER A 80 -5.85 -5.24 -5.78
CA SER A 80 -7.27 -5.52 -5.67
C SER A 80 -8.02 -4.21 -5.88
N GLU A 81 -8.82 -4.17 -6.92
CA GLU A 81 -9.84 -3.12 -7.01
C GLU A 81 -10.70 -3.19 -5.75
N PRO A 82 -11.07 -2.03 -5.17
CA PRO A 82 -11.95 -2.01 -4.02
C PRO A 82 -13.25 -2.73 -4.35
N LEU A 83 -13.71 -3.59 -3.45
CA LEU A 83 -15.02 -4.21 -3.61
C LEU A 83 -16.10 -3.13 -3.65
N PRO A 84 -17.09 -3.21 -4.55
CA PRO A 84 -18.25 -2.36 -4.51
C PRO A 84 -18.92 -2.44 -3.12
N VAL A 85 -19.38 -1.30 -2.59
CA VAL A 85 -19.98 -1.23 -1.24
C VAL A 85 -21.13 -2.22 -1.05
N ASP A 86 -21.86 -2.52 -2.12
CA ASP A 86 -22.96 -3.50 -2.13
C ASP A 86 -22.49 -4.96 -1.95
N LYS A 87 -21.21 -5.23 -2.21
CA LYS A 87 -20.60 -6.57 -2.05
C LYS A 87 -19.81 -6.73 -0.75
N MET A 88 -19.83 -5.75 0.11
CA MET A 88 -19.10 -5.76 1.39
C MET A 88 -19.72 -6.64 2.47
N GLY A 89 -20.90 -7.21 2.23
CA GLY A 89 -21.59 -8.08 3.20
C GLY A 89 -22.32 -7.32 4.31
N PHE A 90 -22.60 -6.02 4.14
CA PHE A 90 -23.44 -5.27 5.06
C PHE A 90 -24.89 -5.79 5.03
N SER A 91 -25.59 -5.71 6.17
CA SER A 91 -27.05 -5.88 6.17
C SER A 91 -27.70 -4.78 5.33
N GLU A 92 -28.87 -5.04 4.77
CA GLU A 92 -29.59 -4.06 3.94
C GLU A 92 -29.81 -2.71 4.66
N ARG A 93 -30.07 -2.76 5.96
CA ARG A 93 -30.21 -1.57 6.79
C ARG A 93 -28.90 -0.78 6.84
N ASN A 94 -27.81 -1.43 7.22
CA ASN A 94 -26.50 -0.79 7.35
C ASN A 94 -26.00 -0.25 6.01
N LEU A 95 -26.24 -0.97 4.92
CA LEU A 95 -25.88 -0.54 3.57
C LEU A 95 -26.60 0.76 3.20
N ARG A 96 -27.91 0.84 3.44
CA ARG A 96 -28.69 2.06 3.19
C ARG A 96 -28.20 3.23 4.04
N GLU A 97 -27.93 2.99 5.32
CA GLU A 97 -27.44 4.02 6.23
C GLU A 97 -26.06 4.54 5.82
N ILE A 98 -25.12 3.66 5.49
CA ILE A 98 -23.77 4.03 5.01
C ILE A 98 -23.85 4.87 3.74
N LYS A 99 -24.64 4.46 2.75
CA LYS A 99 -24.84 5.23 1.51
C LYS A 99 -25.42 6.61 1.81
N SER A 100 -26.48 6.68 2.64
CA SER A 100 -27.10 7.94 3.01
C SER A 100 -26.16 8.88 3.77
N ILE A 101 -25.28 8.35 4.63
CA ILE A 101 -24.30 9.15 5.37
C ILE A 101 -23.18 9.63 4.43
N ALA A 102 -22.71 8.76 3.53
CA ALA A 102 -21.64 9.07 2.59
C ALA A 102 -22.02 10.18 1.59
N GLU A 103 -23.30 10.34 1.28
CA GLU A 103 -23.83 11.38 0.40
C GLU A 103 -24.03 12.75 1.10
N LYS A 104 -23.85 12.83 2.42
CA LYS A 104 -24.01 14.10 3.14
C LYS A 104 -22.90 15.09 2.75
N PRO A 105 -23.25 16.39 2.58
CA PRO A 105 -22.28 17.40 2.15
C PRO A 105 -21.28 17.81 3.25
N TYR A 106 -21.51 17.39 4.50
CA TYR A 106 -20.64 17.69 5.64
C TYR A 106 -20.77 16.62 6.72
N GLY A 107 -19.75 16.51 7.55
CA GLY A 107 -19.71 15.56 8.67
C GLY A 107 -18.37 14.83 8.74
N ILE A 108 -18.29 13.90 9.66
CA ILE A 108 -17.12 13.01 9.85
C ILE A 108 -17.64 11.58 9.96
N ILE A 109 -17.05 10.68 9.19
CA ILE A 109 -17.26 9.23 9.29
C ILE A 109 -15.99 8.61 9.85
N LEU A 110 -16.08 7.90 10.97
CA LEU A 110 -14.95 7.22 11.59
C LEU A 110 -15.03 5.72 11.32
N CYS A 111 -13.97 5.17 10.68
CA CYS A 111 -13.79 3.75 10.49
C CYS A 111 -12.71 3.25 11.46
N VAL A 112 -13.11 2.56 12.54
CA VAL A 112 -12.22 2.13 13.61
C VAL A 112 -12.17 0.61 13.73
N GLY A 113 -11.03 0.08 14.19
CA GLY A 113 -10.83 -1.36 14.39
C GLY A 113 -9.34 -1.73 14.40
N PRO A 114 -8.99 -2.96 14.77
CA PRO A 114 -7.61 -3.44 14.77
C PRO A 114 -7.05 -3.57 13.35
N THR A 115 -5.74 -3.84 13.26
CA THR A 115 -5.09 -4.13 11.98
C THR A 115 -5.71 -5.39 11.36
N GLY A 116 -5.95 -5.35 10.04
CA GLY A 116 -6.57 -6.47 9.32
C GLY A 116 -8.10 -6.55 9.41
N SER A 117 -8.78 -5.62 10.11
CA SER A 117 -10.25 -5.62 10.23
C SER A 117 -10.99 -5.11 8.98
N GLY A 118 -10.27 -4.74 7.92
CA GLY A 118 -10.88 -4.27 6.68
C GLY A 118 -11.16 -2.77 6.63
N LYS A 119 -10.56 -1.94 7.51
CA LYS A 119 -10.76 -0.47 7.50
C LYS A 119 -10.49 0.16 6.13
N THR A 120 -9.29 -0.08 5.59
CA THR A 120 -8.86 0.43 4.29
C THR A 120 -9.81 -0.01 3.18
N THR A 121 -10.16 -1.30 3.16
CA THR A 121 -11.11 -1.87 2.20
C THR A 121 -12.47 -1.19 2.29
N THR A 122 -13.00 -1.01 3.52
CA THR A 122 -14.30 -0.35 3.75
C THR A 122 -14.28 1.10 3.27
N LEU A 123 -13.24 1.87 3.63
CA LEU A 123 -13.10 3.26 3.21
C LEU A 123 -13.04 3.38 1.69
N HIS A 124 -12.20 2.57 1.03
CA HIS A 124 -12.10 2.60 -0.44
C HIS A 124 -13.39 2.14 -1.14
N SER A 125 -14.14 1.22 -0.56
CA SER A 125 -15.45 0.81 -1.09
C SER A 125 -16.48 1.94 -1.00
N VAL A 126 -16.51 2.66 0.12
CA VAL A 126 -17.39 3.83 0.30
C VAL A 126 -16.96 4.98 -0.62
N LEU A 127 -15.63 5.26 -0.69
CA LEU A 127 -15.09 6.26 -1.62
C LEU A 127 -15.43 5.92 -3.08
N GLY A 128 -15.35 4.63 -3.45
CA GLY A 128 -15.76 4.18 -4.79
C GLY A 128 -17.23 4.41 -5.09
N TYR A 129 -18.09 4.32 -4.09
CA TYR A 129 -19.52 4.59 -4.24
C TYR A 129 -19.81 6.06 -4.54
N ILE A 130 -19.13 7.00 -3.86
CA ILE A 130 -19.32 8.44 -4.06
C ILE A 130 -18.43 9.03 -5.15
N ASN A 131 -17.53 8.26 -5.75
CA ASN A 131 -16.59 8.73 -6.75
C ASN A 131 -17.26 8.87 -8.12
N THR A 132 -17.93 9.99 -8.31
CA THR A 132 -18.54 10.40 -9.58
C THR A 132 -17.70 11.47 -10.28
N PRO A 133 -17.87 11.70 -11.58
CA PRO A 133 -17.12 12.74 -12.30
C PRO A 133 -17.26 14.15 -11.73
N ASP A 134 -18.37 14.42 -11.03
CA ASP A 134 -18.71 15.72 -10.46
C ASP A 134 -18.08 15.96 -9.08
N ILE A 135 -17.56 14.91 -8.46
CA ILE A 135 -17.00 14.97 -7.10
C ILE A 135 -15.48 14.80 -7.14
N LYS A 136 -14.78 15.74 -6.55
CA LYS A 136 -13.34 15.67 -6.36
C LYS A 136 -13.02 15.14 -4.97
N ILE A 137 -12.43 13.94 -4.91
CA ILE A 137 -12.08 13.28 -3.66
C ILE A 137 -10.56 13.34 -3.46
N TRP A 138 -10.15 13.79 -2.28
CA TRP A 138 -8.75 13.76 -1.84
C TRP A 138 -8.59 12.75 -0.72
N THR A 139 -7.47 12.03 -0.74
CA THR A 139 -7.07 11.19 0.39
C THR A 139 -5.66 11.58 0.84
N ALA A 140 -5.38 11.38 2.13
CA ALA A 140 -4.03 11.40 2.69
C ALA A 140 -3.77 10.03 3.33
N GLU A 141 -2.72 9.35 2.90
CA GLU A 141 -2.47 7.94 3.25
C GLU A 141 -0.99 7.73 3.62
N ASP A 142 -0.71 6.80 4.53
CA ASP A 142 0.66 6.44 4.93
C ASP A 142 0.83 4.91 5.08
N PRO A 143 1.23 4.22 4.00
CA PRO A 143 1.26 4.64 2.60
C PRO A 143 -0.08 4.42 1.87
N VAL A 144 -0.17 4.86 0.60
CA VAL A 144 -1.26 4.46 -0.30
C VAL A 144 -1.20 2.95 -0.51
N GLU A 145 -2.22 2.22 -0.06
CA GLU A 145 -2.30 0.76 -0.17
C GLU A 145 -3.06 0.31 -1.42
N ILE A 146 -4.14 1.01 -1.75
CA ILE A 146 -5.01 0.71 -2.88
C ILE A 146 -5.04 1.93 -3.81
N THR A 147 -4.56 1.77 -5.03
CA THR A 147 -4.70 2.84 -6.05
C THR A 147 -6.09 2.76 -6.67
N GLN A 148 -6.84 3.86 -6.58
CA GLN A 148 -8.21 3.91 -7.06
C GLN A 148 -8.39 5.04 -8.09
N TYR A 149 -8.89 4.69 -9.26
CA TYR A 149 -9.16 5.67 -10.32
C TYR A 149 -10.15 6.74 -9.84
N GLY A 150 -9.92 7.98 -10.25
CA GLY A 150 -10.77 9.13 -9.89
C GLY A 150 -10.38 9.83 -8.58
N LEU A 151 -9.70 9.16 -7.66
CA LEU A 151 -9.22 9.77 -6.42
C LEU A 151 -7.92 10.55 -6.62
N ARG A 152 -7.74 11.60 -5.82
CA ARG A 152 -6.48 12.32 -5.67
C ARG A 152 -5.79 11.85 -4.40
N GLN A 153 -5.06 10.75 -4.52
CA GLN A 153 -4.42 10.07 -3.40
C GLN A 153 -3.04 10.67 -3.13
N VAL A 154 -2.89 11.22 -1.94
CA VAL A 154 -1.66 11.86 -1.47
C VAL A 154 -0.98 10.93 -0.48
N GLN A 155 0.26 10.54 -0.79
CA GLN A 155 1.07 9.79 0.16
C GLN A 155 1.81 10.73 1.09
N VAL A 156 1.62 10.53 2.39
CA VAL A 156 2.35 11.25 3.45
C VAL A 156 3.82 10.88 3.42
N HIS A 157 4.68 11.87 3.63
CA HIS A 157 6.13 11.73 3.62
C HIS A 157 6.74 12.51 4.79
N SER A 158 6.61 11.97 6.00
CA SER A 158 7.04 12.63 7.25
C SER A 158 8.52 13.03 7.26
N LYS A 159 9.38 12.28 6.54
CA LYS A 159 10.83 12.57 6.44
C LYS A 159 11.14 13.92 5.79
N ILE A 160 10.27 14.43 4.93
CA ILE A 160 10.40 15.73 4.26
C ILE A 160 9.43 16.77 4.83
N GLY A 161 8.82 16.50 5.97
CA GLY A 161 7.85 17.39 6.61
C GLY A 161 6.42 17.32 6.03
N PHE A 162 6.18 16.49 5.01
CA PHE A 162 4.86 16.32 4.43
C PHE A 162 4.05 15.30 5.27
N THR A 163 3.44 15.83 6.33
CA THR A 163 2.62 15.08 7.30
C THR A 163 1.15 15.09 6.91
N PHE A 164 0.31 14.32 7.62
CA PHE A 164 -1.15 14.39 7.45
C PHE A 164 -1.68 15.81 7.63
N ALA A 165 -1.20 16.55 8.64
CA ALA A 165 -1.60 17.94 8.87
C ALA A 165 -1.18 18.89 7.73
N ALA A 166 -0.08 18.60 7.04
CA ALA A 166 0.36 19.40 5.90
C ALA A 166 -0.38 19.04 4.60
N ALA A 167 -0.99 17.85 4.56
CA ALA A 167 -1.76 17.38 3.40
C ALA A 167 -3.23 17.85 3.44
N MET A 168 -3.74 18.24 4.63
CA MET A 168 -5.10 18.77 4.86
C MET A 168 -5.12 20.29 4.84
#